data_8dc5c119a3e5a6ceaee00b63e0f1f5bf
#
_entry.id   8dc5c119a3e5a6ceaee00b63e0f1f5bf
#
_cell.length_a   1.000
_cell.length_b   1.000
_cell.length_c   1.000
_cell.angle_alpha   90.00
_cell.angle_beta   90.00
_cell.angle_gamma   90.00
#
_symmetry.space_group_name_H-M   'P 1'
#
loop_
_entity.id
_entity.type
_entity.pdbx_description
1 polymer ?
#
loop_
_entity_poly.entity_id
_entity_poly.type
_entity_poly.pdbx_seq_one_letter_code
_entity_poly.pdbx_strand_id
1 'polypeptide(L)'
;VGSEMCIRDRPYQSTEKFVTSLKRVIALKPEHISAYSLIIEKGTPFYEKYKFEAVLREAGKPTEHLPSEETEYEIYKKTQEILAEVGYEHYEVSNYAKQGKEARHNIGYWKRVPYLGVGLGAASLIGEVRYSNIREIEAYIKACGNISAKKIDGVPALNLHESADAISRHAQMEEFMFLGLRMLKGVTRTEFKETFGVEIEAVYGEVLNLSLIHI
;
A
#
# COMPACT_ATOMS: atom_id res chain seq x y z
N VAL A 1 20.99 8.72 2.13
CA VAL A 1 19.90 8.42 1.19
C VAL A 1 20.15 7.01 0.68
N GLY A 2 19.24 6.08 0.97
CA GLY A 2 19.31 4.70 0.48
C GLY A 2 19.00 4.62 -1.01
N SER A 3 19.38 3.52 -1.66
CA SER A 3 19.03 3.25 -3.05
C SER A 3 17.83 2.31 -3.12
N GLU A 4 16.80 2.69 -3.87
CA GLU A 4 15.60 1.91 -4.12
C GLU A 4 15.41 1.67 -5.62
N MET A 5 14.97 0.47 -5.96
CA MET A 5 14.54 0.12 -7.32
C MET A 5 13.13 -0.45 -7.30
N CYS A 6 12.29 0.06 -8.20
CA CYS A 6 10.93 -0.43 -8.37
C CYS A 6 10.84 -1.27 -9.65
N ILE A 7 10.24 -2.44 -9.55
CA ILE A 7 9.93 -3.31 -10.68
C ILE A 7 8.44 -3.63 -10.64
N ARG A 8 7.80 -3.62 -11.81
CA ARG A 8 6.39 -3.96 -11.96
C ARG A 8 6.22 -4.85 -13.16
N ASP A 9 5.33 -5.81 -13.07
CA ASP A 9 4.87 -6.56 -14.24
C ASP A 9 4.07 -5.61 -15.17
N ARG A 10 3.86 -6.04 -16.39
CA ARG A 10 3.29 -5.21 -17.47
C ARG A 10 2.58 -6.10 -18.48
N PRO A 11 1.75 -5.53 -19.35
CA PRO A 11 1.15 -6.28 -20.45
C PRO A 11 2.20 -7.07 -21.24
N TYR A 12 1.86 -8.26 -21.69
CA TYR A 12 2.74 -9.22 -22.37
C TYR A 12 3.92 -9.73 -21.53
N GLN A 13 3.83 -9.63 -20.20
CA GLN A 13 4.86 -10.11 -19.29
C GLN A 13 4.76 -11.63 -19.14
N SER A 14 5.84 -12.34 -19.40
CA SER A 14 6.02 -13.73 -18.96
C SER A 14 6.91 -13.79 -17.71
N THR A 15 6.84 -14.90 -17.00
CA THR A 15 7.70 -15.16 -15.83
C THR A 15 9.19 -15.01 -16.16
N GLU A 16 9.65 -15.54 -17.32
CA GLU A 16 11.07 -15.47 -17.72
C GLU A 16 11.52 -14.04 -18.00
N LYS A 17 10.65 -13.23 -18.66
CA LYS A 17 10.94 -11.81 -18.91
C LYS A 17 11.02 -11.03 -17.61
N PHE A 18 10.12 -11.31 -16.67
CA PHE A 18 10.15 -10.68 -15.35
C PHE A 18 11.42 -11.05 -14.59
N VAL A 19 11.75 -12.33 -14.48
CA VAL A 19 12.95 -12.83 -13.82
C VAL A 19 14.23 -12.23 -14.43
N THR A 20 14.27 -12.10 -15.75
CA THR A 20 15.39 -11.43 -16.43
C THR A 20 15.52 -9.97 -16.00
N SER A 21 14.40 -9.25 -15.89
CA SER A 21 14.37 -7.86 -15.41
C SER A 21 14.79 -7.78 -13.95
N LEU A 22 14.28 -8.67 -13.09
CA LEU A 22 14.63 -8.74 -11.68
C LEU A 22 16.14 -8.97 -11.46
N LYS A 23 16.75 -9.89 -12.21
CA LYS A 23 18.20 -10.14 -12.16
C LYS A 23 19.02 -8.91 -12.56
N ARG A 24 18.55 -8.12 -13.53
CA ARG A 24 19.19 -6.84 -13.90
C ARG A 24 19.11 -5.82 -12.77
N VAL A 25 17.96 -5.72 -12.09
CA VAL A 25 17.81 -4.85 -10.91
C VAL A 25 18.74 -5.28 -9.79
N ILE A 26 18.81 -6.58 -9.48
CA ILE A 26 19.72 -7.15 -8.46
C ILE A 26 21.18 -6.82 -8.78
N ALA A 27 21.59 -6.86 -10.05
CA ALA A 27 22.95 -6.54 -10.47
C ALA A 27 23.37 -5.09 -10.13
N LEU A 28 22.43 -4.17 -9.98
CA LEU A 28 22.66 -2.79 -9.53
C LEU A 28 22.86 -2.68 -8.01
N LYS A 29 22.64 -3.77 -7.27
CA LYS A 29 22.81 -3.89 -5.82
C LYS A 29 22.09 -2.81 -5.00
N PRO A 30 20.80 -2.50 -5.29
CA PRO A 30 20.07 -1.54 -4.48
C PRO A 30 19.91 -2.05 -3.03
N GLU A 31 19.65 -1.14 -2.09
CA GLU A 31 19.39 -1.51 -0.69
C GLU A 31 17.95 -1.98 -0.49
N HIS A 32 17.03 -1.55 -1.35
CA HIS A 32 15.60 -1.82 -1.30
C HIS A 32 15.05 -2.10 -2.70
N ILE A 33 14.11 -3.05 -2.82
CA ILE A 33 13.42 -3.40 -4.06
C ILE A 33 11.92 -3.47 -3.80
N SER A 34 11.15 -2.72 -4.58
CA SER A 34 9.70 -2.79 -4.61
C SER A 34 9.26 -3.57 -5.86
N ALA A 35 8.57 -4.68 -5.68
CA ALA A 35 8.07 -5.53 -6.77
C ALA A 35 6.54 -5.62 -6.71
N TYR A 36 5.88 -5.04 -7.72
CA TYR A 36 4.42 -4.91 -7.76
C TYR A 36 3.81 -5.69 -8.92
N SER A 37 2.62 -6.26 -8.69
CA SER A 37 1.73 -6.65 -9.77
C SER A 37 1.07 -5.43 -10.42
N LEU A 38 0.73 -5.54 -11.71
CA LEU A 38 0.06 -4.48 -12.44
C LEU A 38 -1.42 -4.37 -12.04
N ILE A 39 -1.78 -3.27 -11.43
CA ILE A 39 -3.17 -2.91 -11.13
C ILE A 39 -3.69 -1.99 -12.23
N ILE A 40 -4.83 -2.31 -12.80
CA ILE A 40 -5.52 -1.51 -13.81
C ILE A 40 -6.51 -0.58 -13.12
N GLU A 41 -6.11 0.66 -12.91
CA GLU A 41 -6.89 1.66 -12.16
C GLU A 41 -7.80 2.49 -13.08
N LYS A 42 -9.06 2.68 -12.67
CA LYS A 42 -10.03 3.54 -13.35
C LYS A 42 -9.49 4.96 -13.51
N GLY A 43 -9.80 5.60 -14.64
CA GLY A 43 -9.34 6.96 -14.95
C GLY A 43 -7.93 7.01 -15.53
N THR A 44 -7.27 5.87 -15.77
CA THR A 44 -5.97 5.82 -16.42
C THR A 44 -6.08 5.38 -17.88
N PRO A 45 -5.12 5.75 -18.76
CA PRO A 45 -5.08 5.24 -20.14
C PRO A 45 -5.02 3.70 -20.21
N PHE A 46 -4.38 3.05 -19.23
CA PHE A 46 -4.36 1.58 -19.15
C PHE A 46 -5.73 0.99 -18.86
N TYR A 47 -6.54 1.65 -18.02
CA TYR A 47 -7.90 1.21 -17.78
C TYR A 47 -8.71 1.24 -19.09
N GLU A 48 -8.66 2.32 -19.85
CA GLU A 48 -9.40 2.39 -21.11
C GLU A 48 -8.97 1.32 -22.11
N LYS A 49 -7.70 0.94 -22.09
CA LYS A 49 -7.15 -0.08 -23.01
C LYS A 49 -7.42 -1.51 -22.55
N TYR A 50 -7.35 -1.80 -21.26
CA TYR A 50 -7.33 -3.17 -20.74
C TYR A 50 -8.49 -3.51 -19.79
N LYS A 51 -9.49 -2.63 -19.59
CA LYS A 51 -10.61 -2.85 -18.65
C LYS A 51 -11.37 -4.16 -18.88
N PHE A 52 -11.56 -4.57 -20.12
CA PHE A 52 -12.22 -5.83 -20.44
C PHE A 52 -11.37 -7.04 -20.06
N GLU A 53 -10.07 -6.99 -20.28
CA GLU A 53 -9.16 -8.05 -19.87
C GLU A 53 -8.98 -8.09 -18.35
N ALA A 54 -8.99 -6.96 -17.67
CA ALA A 54 -8.98 -6.92 -16.20
C ALA A 54 -10.20 -7.68 -15.64
N VAL A 55 -11.40 -7.46 -16.18
CA VAL A 55 -12.62 -8.18 -15.79
C VAL A 55 -12.52 -9.68 -16.13
N LEU A 56 -11.96 -10.03 -17.28
CA LEU A 56 -11.75 -11.43 -17.66
C LEU A 56 -10.80 -12.13 -16.70
N ARG A 57 -9.70 -11.48 -16.34
CA ARG A 57 -8.71 -11.98 -15.38
C ARG A 57 -9.32 -12.18 -13.99
N GLU A 58 -10.07 -11.21 -13.48
CA GLU A 58 -10.81 -11.35 -12.20
C GLU A 58 -11.83 -12.51 -12.22
N ALA A 59 -12.34 -12.85 -13.39
CA ALA A 59 -13.23 -13.99 -13.59
C ALA A 59 -12.48 -15.31 -13.86
N GLY A 60 -11.14 -15.35 -13.71
CA GLY A 60 -10.30 -16.52 -13.98
C GLY A 60 -10.30 -16.94 -15.46
N LYS A 61 -10.59 -16.02 -16.40
CA LYS A 61 -10.62 -16.29 -17.84
C LYS A 61 -9.32 -15.90 -18.51
N PRO A 62 -8.93 -16.58 -19.59
CA PRO A 62 -7.75 -16.24 -20.37
C PRO A 62 -7.80 -14.79 -20.88
N THR A 63 -6.66 -14.12 -20.84
CA THR A 63 -6.41 -12.78 -21.36
C THR A 63 -5.34 -12.83 -22.43
N GLU A 64 -5.36 -11.91 -23.39
CA GLU A 64 -4.38 -11.86 -24.47
C GLU A 64 -3.12 -11.07 -24.06
N HIS A 65 -3.32 -10.00 -23.30
CA HIS A 65 -2.26 -9.04 -22.99
C HIS A 65 -1.84 -9.03 -21.53
N LEU A 66 -2.78 -9.25 -20.61
CA LEU A 66 -2.49 -9.25 -19.19
C LEU A 66 -2.00 -10.62 -18.71
N PRO A 67 -1.03 -10.71 -17.81
CA PRO A 67 -0.66 -11.97 -17.18
C PRO A 67 -1.87 -12.62 -16.49
N SER A 68 -1.99 -13.95 -16.56
CA SER A 68 -3.00 -14.69 -15.78
C SER A 68 -2.66 -14.64 -14.28
N GLU A 69 -3.63 -14.97 -13.42
CA GLU A 69 -3.39 -15.07 -11.98
C GLU A 69 -2.30 -16.10 -11.65
N GLU A 70 -2.25 -17.23 -12.37
CA GLU A 70 -1.20 -18.23 -12.19
C GLU A 70 0.18 -17.66 -12.55
N THR A 71 0.27 -16.87 -13.63
CA THR A 71 1.53 -16.21 -14.03
C THR A 71 1.95 -15.17 -12.99
N GLU A 72 1.01 -14.37 -12.47
CA GLU A 72 1.30 -13.39 -11.40
C GLU A 72 1.75 -14.10 -10.11
N TYR A 73 1.08 -15.18 -9.74
CA TYR A 73 1.49 -15.98 -8.59
C TYR A 73 2.88 -16.59 -8.75
N GLU A 74 3.18 -17.14 -9.93
CA GLU A 74 4.51 -17.67 -10.24
C GLU A 74 5.59 -16.58 -10.16
N ILE A 75 5.32 -15.39 -10.73
CA ILE A 75 6.20 -14.22 -10.65
C ILE A 75 6.45 -13.86 -9.19
N TYR A 76 5.39 -13.79 -8.37
CA TYR A 76 5.49 -13.47 -6.95
C TYR A 76 6.37 -14.48 -6.20
N LYS A 77 6.13 -15.78 -6.40
CA LYS A 77 6.92 -16.85 -5.76
C LYS A 77 8.39 -16.79 -6.17
N LYS A 78 8.66 -16.68 -7.47
CA LYS A 78 10.05 -16.56 -7.96
C LYS A 78 10.74 -15.29 -7.48
N THR A 79 10.00 -14.20 -7.30
CA THR A 79 10.55 -12.97 -6.72
C THR A 79 11.04 -13.20 -5.30
N GLN A 80 10.23 -13.86 -4.46
CA GLN A 80 10.62 -14.20 -3.10
C GLN A 80 11.86 -15.09 -3.06
N GLU A 81 11.88 -16.17 -3.84
CA GLU A 81 12.99 -17.13 -3.91
C GLU A 81 14.30 -16.43 -4.33
N ILE A 82 14.28 -15.74 -5.47
CA ILE A 82 15.49 -15.10 -6.03
C ILE A 82 16.02 -13.99 -5.12
N LEU A 83 15.16 -13.19 -4.52
CA LEU A 83 15.57 -12.10 -3.65
C LEU A 83 16.12 -12.62 -2.31
N ALA A 84 15.52 -13.68 -1.75
CA ALA A 84 16.04 -14.34 -0.55
C ALA A 84 17.44 -14.92 -0.78
N GLU A 85 17.71 -15.59 -1.93
CA GLU A 85 19.02 -16.13 -2.29
C GLU A 85 20.14 -15.08 -2.31
N VAL A 86 19.79 -13.81 -2.60
CA VAL A 86 20.76 -12.70 -2.67
C VAL A 86 20.71 -11.76 -1.47
N GLY A 87 20.05 -12.20 -0.38
CA GLY A 87 20.07 -11.56 0.92
C GLY A 87 19.13 -10.37 1.08
N TYR A 88 18.01 -10.34 0.34
CA TYR A 88 16.90 -9.41 0.62
C TYR A 88 15.86 -10.13 1.48
N GLU A 89 15.40 -9.45 2.51
CA GLU A 89 14.31 -9.89 3.36
C GLU A 89 12.98 -9.34 2.82
N HIS A 90 11.99 -10.21 2.66
CA HIS A 90 10.62 -9.85 2.34
C HIS A 90 9.95 -9.36 3.63
N TYR A 91 9.68 -8.07 3.79
CA TYR A 91 9.17 -7.54 5.06
C TYR A 91 7.71 -7.07 4.98
N GLU A 92 7.18 -6.83 3.78
CA GLU A 92 5.77 -6.54 3.52
C GLU A 92 5.39 -7.01 2.11
N VAL A 93 4.12 -7.00 1.77
CA VAL A 93 3.53 -7.67 0.59
C VAL A 93 4.29 -7.47 -0.73
N SER A 94 4.82 -6.26 -0.98
CA SER A 94 5.46 -5.93 -2.26
C SER A 94 6.90 -5.45 -2.12
N ASN A 95 7.44 -5.38 -0.89
CA ASN A 95 8.73 -4.76 -0.64
C ASN A 95 9.74 -5.71 0.01
N TYR A 96 10.96 -5.61 -0.49
CA TYR A 96 12.11 -6.41 -0.10
C TYR A 96 13.27 -5.47 0.21
N ALA A 97 14.02 -5.75 1.27
CA ALA A 97 15.12 -4.90 1.68
C ALA A 97 16.29 -5.72 2.21
N LYS A 98 17.49 -5.19 2.11
CA LYS A 98 18.61 -5.67 2.93
C LYS A 98 18.35 -5.33 4.39
N GLN A 99 18.90 -6.11 5.30
CA GLN A 99 18.72 -5.93 6.73
C GLN A 99 18.92 -4.47 7.16
N GLY A 100 17.92 -3.90 7.84
CA GLY A 100 17.92 -2.51 8.31
C GLY A 100 17.71 -1.44 7.23
N LYS A 101 17.31 -1.85 6.01
CA LYS A 101 17.05 -0.95 4.87
C LYS A 101 15.57 -0.91 4.47
N GLU A 102 14.70 -1.39 5.33
CA GLU A 102 13.24 -1.33 5.14
C GLU A 102 12.78 0.13 5.03
N ALA A 103 11.80 0.39 4.17
CA ALA A 103 11.24 1.73 3.97
C ALA A 103 10.44 2.16 5.20
N ARG A 104 11.07 2.90 6.12
CA ARG A 104 10.44 3.41 7.35
C ARG A 104 9.17 4.21 7.09
N HIS A 105 9.14 4.93 5.97
CA HIS A 105 7.98 5.71 5.55
C HIS A 105 6.78 4.80 5.28
N ASN A 106 6.97 3.73 4.51
CA ASN A 106 5.91 2.75 4.21
C ASN A 106 5.46 2.02 5.48
N ILE A 107 6.41 1.57 6.31
CA ILE A 107 6.10 0.95 7.61
C ILE A 107 5.28 1.90 8.49
N GLY A 108 5.58 3.19 8.48
CA GLY A 108 4.80 4.20 9.19
C GLY A 108 3.33 4.22 8.77
N TYR A 109 3.06 4.12 7.47
CA TYR A 109 1.68 4.01 6.97
C TYR A 109 1.00 2.71 7.42
N TRP A 110 1.70 1.58 7.31
CA TRP A 110 1.15 0.27 7.72
C TRP A 110 0.89 0.17 9.23
N LYS A 111 1.59 0.97 10.03
CA LYS A 111 1.41 1.08 11.49
C LYS A 111 0.55 2.25 11.93
N ARG A 112 -0.11 2.96 10.98
CA ARG A 112 -0.92 4.15 11.26
C ARG A 112 -0.18 5.24 12.07
N VAL A 113 1.14 5.36 11.89
CA VAL A 113 1.89 6.46 12.51
C VAL A 113 1.38 7.79 11.94
N PRO A 114 1.08 8.81 12.77
CA PRO A 114 0.68 10.12 12.29
C PRO A 114 1.70 10.70 11.31
N TYR A 115 1.21 11.33 10.25
CA TYR A 115 2.06 11.95 9.22
C TYR A 115 1.43 13.22 8.68
N LEU A 116 2.29 14.14 8.22
CA LEU A 116 1.91 15.38 7.55
C LEU A 116 2.26 15.29 6.07
N GLY A 117 1.25 15.43 5.21
CA GLY A 117 1.40 15.56 3.78
C GLY A 117 1.59 16.99 3.35
N VAL A 118 2.61 17.26 2.55
CA VAL A 118 2.92 18.58 2.00
C VAL A 118 2.83 18.53 0.48
N GLY A 119 2.18 19.51 -0.11
CA GLY A 119 2.00 19.61 -1.56
C GLY A 119 0.58 19.31 -2.02
N LEU A 120 0.40 19.37 -3.34
CA LEU A 120 -0.89 19.13 -4.03
C LEU A 120 -1.41 17.72 -3.77
N GLY A 121 -2.68 17.61 -3.36
CA GLY A 121 -3.34 16.33 -3.13
C GLY A 121 -2.74 15.47 -2.05
N ALA A 122 -1.72 15.97 -1.31
CA ALA A 122 -1.06 15.21 -0.27
C ALA A 122 -2.03 14.91 0.89
N ALA A 123 -1.99 13.66 1.37
CA ALA A 123 -2.78 13.24 2.53
C ALA A 123 -1.98 13.42 3.82
N SER A 124 -2.70 13.65 4.92
CA SER A 124 -2.18 13.68 6.30
C SER A 124 -3.05 12.82 7.20
N LEU A 125 -2.45 12.27 8.25
CA LEU A 125 -3.17 11.66 9.38
C LEU A 125 -2.70 12.31 10.67
N ILE A 126 -3.54 13.15 11.27
CA ILE A 126 -3.19 13.93 12.47
C ILE A 126 -4.39 13.90 13.42
N GLY A 127 -4.17 13.45 14.65
CA GLY A 127 -5.22 13.41 15.68
C GLY A 127 -6.44 12.59 15.26
N GLU A 128 -6.23 11.47 14.59
CA GLU A 128 -7.27 10.58 14.06
C GLU A 128 -8.20 11.27 13.02
N VAL A 129 -7.71 12.30 12.37
CA VAL A 129 -8.36 12.94 11.23
C VAL A 129 -7.48 12.77 10.00
N ARG A 130 -8.08 12.30 8.91
CA ARG A 130 -7.43 12.24 7.60
C ARG A 130 -7.77 13.49 6.82
N TYR A 131 -6.74 14.20 6.40
CA TYR A 131 -6.86 15.37 5.54
C TYR A 131 -6.34 15.06 4.15
N SER A 132 -6.92 15.70 3.14
CA SER A 132 -6.35 15.77 1.79
C SER A 132 -6.19 17.24 1.38
N ASN A 133 -5.04 17.59 0.85
CA ASN A 133 -4.80 18.92 0.32
C ASN A 133 -5.50 19.09 -1.03
N ILE A 134 -5.79 20.35 -1.38
CA ILE A 134 -6.33 20.74 -2.69
C ILE A 134 -5.45 20.19 -3.80
N ARG A 135 -6.08 19.63 -4.86
CA ARG A 135 -5.41 19.04 -6.02
C ARG A 135 -5.17 20.02 -7.15
N GLU A 136 -5.94 21.11 -7.19
CA GLU A 136 -5.79 22.15 -8.19
C GLU A 136 -4.67 23.11 -7.79
N ILE A 137 -3.70 23.34 -8.71
CA ILE A 137 -2.45 24.03 -8.40
C ILE A 137 -2.62 25.49 -8.01
N GLU A 138 -3.47 26.24 -8.74
CA GLU A 138 -3.67 27.67 -8.50
C GLU A 138 -4.40 27.89 -7.18
N ALA A 139 -5.43 27.08 -6.89
CA ALA A 139 -6.16 27.10 -5.65
C ALA A 139 -5.26 26.75 -4.45
N TYR A 140 -4.39 25.75 -4.61
CA TYR A 140 -3.43 25.38 -3.57
C TYR A 140 -2.44 26.53 -3.27
N ILE A 141 -1.83 27.11 -4.31
CA ILE A 141 -0.91 28.24 -4.16
C ILE A 141 -1.60 29.42 -3.47
N LYS A 142 -2.84 29.77 -3.89
CA LYS A 142 -3.64 30.82 -3.27
C LYS A 142 -3.91 30.53 -1.80
N ALA A 143 -4.28 29.28 -1.46
CA ALA A 143 -4.53 28.88 -0.08
C ALA A 143 -3.25 28.96 0.78
N CYS A 144 -2.10 28.53 0.25
CA CYS A 144 -0.80 28.63 0.93
C CYS A 144 -0.37 30.08 1.19
N GLY A 145 -0.75 31.03 0.32
CA GLY A 145 -0.45 32.45 0.49
C GLY A 145 -1.19 33.10 1.67
N ASN A 146 -2.27 32.52 2.15
CA ASN A 146 -3.06 33.00 3.29
C ASN A 146 -3.74 31.82 4.02
N ILE A 147 -2.94 31.08 4.79
CA ILE A 147 -3.44 29.91 5.54
C ILE A 147 -4.40 30.37 6.63
N SER A 148 -5.60 29.81 6.64
CA SER A 148 -6.66 30.13 7.60
C SER A 148 -7.42 28.90 8.05
N ALA A 149 -7.98 28.94 9.25
CA ALA A 149 -8.82 27.89 9.78
C ALA A 149 -10.19 27.86 9.09
N LYS A 150 -10.70 26.67 8.83
CA LYS A 150 -12.08 26.40 8.40
C LYS A 150 -12.60 25.12 9.03
N LYS A 151 -13.84 24.77 8.71
CA LYS A 151 -14.39 23.43 8.98
C LYS A 151 -14.84 22.79 7.68
N ILE A 152 -14.65 21.48 7.60
CA ILE A 152 -15.16 20.62 6.53
C ILE A 152 -16.02 19.56 7.22
N ASP A 153 -17.30 19.51 6.94
CA ASP A 153 -18.29 18.62 7.57
C ASP A 153 -18.22 18.61 9.11
N GLY A 154 -17.99 19.81 9.70
CA GLY A 154 -17.85 20.00 11.13
C GLY A 154 -16.46 19.72 11.70
N VAL A 155 -15.55 19.11 10.93
CA VAL A 155 -14.17 18.78 11.34
C VAL A 155 -13.28 20.02 11.18
N PRO A 156 -12.49 20.41 12.21
CA PRO A 156 -11.50 21.48 12.07
C PRO A 156 -10.48 21.19 10.96
N ALA A 157 -10.24 22.15 10.10
CA ALA A 157 -9.35 22.01 8.95
C ALA A 157 -8.69 23.35 8.61
N LEU A 158 -7.81 23.35 7.62
CA LEU A 158 -7.23 24.54 7.03
C LEU A 158 -7.80 24.77 5.63
N ASN A 159 -7.79 26.01 5.15
CA ASN A 159 -8.30 26.37 3.83
C ASN A 159 -7.55 25.66 2.67
N LEU A 160 -6.36 25.14 2.92
CA LEU A 160 -5.59 24.32 1.97
C LEU A 160 -6.08 22.85 1.87
N HIS A 161 -6.94 22.40 2.78
CA HIS A 161 -7.50 21.05 2.74
C HIS A 161 -8.75 21.01 1.84
N GLU A 162 -8.84 19.98 1.00
CA GLU A 162 -10.03 19.64 0.20
C GLU A 162 -11.00 18.79 0.99
N SER A 163 -10.48 17.82 1.78
CA SER A 163 -11.27 16.97 2.69
C SER A 163 -10.68 16.92 4.10
N ALA A 164 -11.54 16.58 5.07
CA ALA A 164 -11.18 16.33 6.46
C ALA A 164 -12.14 15.27 7.03
N ASP A 165 -11.64 14.04 7.20
CA ASP A 165 -12.43 12.87 7.61
C ASP A 165 -12.01 12.42 9.01
N ALA A 166 -12.88 12.60 10.00
CA ALA A 166 -12.66 12.08 11.34
C ALA A 166 -12.86 10.56 11.36
N ILE A 167 -11.80 9.82 11.68
CA ILE A 167 -11.79 8.35 11.67
C ILE A 167 -12.38 7.84 12.96
N SER A 168 -13.54 7.19 12.88
CA SER A 168 -14.19 6.59 14.05
C SER A 168 -13.30 5.52 14.68
N ARG A 169 -13.49 5.24 15.97
CA ARG A 169 -12.72 4.21 16.67
C ARG A 169 -12.82 2.83 16.00
N HIS A 170 -14.00 2.49 15.46
CA HIS A 170 -14.19 1.24 14.73
C HIS A 170 -13.35 1.22 13.44
N ALA A 171 -13.41 2.29 12.65
CA ALA A 171 -12.60 2.41 11.44
C ALA A 171 -11.08 2.42 11.72
N GLN A 172 -10.64 2.97 12.87
CA GLN A 172 -9.25 2.88 13.31
C GLN A 172 -8.82 1.43 13.58
N MET A 173 -9.69 0.61 14.18
CA MET A 173 -9.43 -0.82 14.41
C MET A 173 -9.37 -1.59 13.08
N GLU A 174 -10.29 -1.31 12.17
CA GLU A 174 -10.27 -1.90 10.82
C GLU A 174 -8.98 -1.55 10.07
N GLU A 175 -8.59 -0.26 10.07
CA GLU A 175 -7.33 0.19 9.46
C GLU A 175 -6.10 -0.47 10.10
N PHE A 176 -6.07 -0.60 11.42
CA PHE A 176 -4.99 -1.27 12.12
C PHE A 176 -4.83 -2.71 11.62
N MET A 177 -5.95 -3.41 11.43
CA MET A 177 -5.93 -4.79 10.93
C MET A 177 -5.47 -4.86 9.47
N PHE A 178 -6.17 -4.20 8.54
CA PHE A 178 -5.86 -4.39 7.12
C PHE A 178 -4.52 -3.75 6.70
N LEU A 179 -4.09 -2.66 7.34
CA LEU A 179 -2.77 -2.08 7.10
C LEU A 179 -1.66 -2.92 7.74
N GLY A 180 -1.86 -3.34 8.99
CA GLY A 180 -0.88 -4.14 9.71
C GLY A 180 -0.66 -5.52 9.09
N LEU A 181 -1.70 -6.14 8.52
CA LEU A 181 -1.60 -7.41 7.81
C LEU A 181 -0.85 -7.32 6.47
N ARG A 182 -0.52 -6.12 5.98
CA ARG A 182 0.43 -5.96 4.87
C ARG A 182 1.86 -6.29 5.26
N MET A 183 2.19 -6.14 6.54
CA MET A 183 3.50 -6.54 7.08
C MET A 183 3.54 -8.06 7.26
N LEU A 184 4.62 -8.73 6.86
CA LEU A 184 4.75 -10.19 7.07
C LEU A 184 4.80 -10.59 8.54
N LYS A 185 5.18 -9.66 9.43
CA LYS A 185 5.07 -9.86 10.88
C LYS A 185 3.63 -9.84 11.37
N GLY A 186 2.71 -9.35 10.54
CA GLY A 186 1.30 -9.20 10.89
C GLY A 186 1.07 -8.20 12.00
N VAL A 187 -0.04 -8.41 12.73
CA VAL A 187 -0.44 -7.64 13.91
C VAL A 187 -0.42 -8.55 15.14
N THR A 188 -0.09 -7.99 16.31
CA THR A 188 -0.09 -8.75 17.55
C THR A 188 -1.26 -8.37 18.45
N ARG A 189 -1.73 -9.32 19.28
CA ARG A 189 -2.75 -9.08 20.30
C ARG A 189 -2.33 -7.96 21.26
N THR A 190 -1.06 -7.95 21.62
CA THR A 190 -0.49 -6.95 22.53
C THR A 190 -0.56 -5.56 21.93
N GLU A 191 -0.09 -5.37 20.67
CA GLU A 191 -0.16 -4.07 19.99
C GLU A 191 -1.61 -3.57 19.84
N PHE A 192 -2.55 -4.47 19.50
CA PHE A 192 -3.97 -4.11 19.40
C PHE A 192 -4.53 -3.64 20.74
N LYS A 193 -4.27 -4.40 21.82
CA LYS A 193 -4.72 -4.07 23.18
C LYS A 193 -4.10 -2.77 23.68
N GLU A 194 -2.81 -2.55 23.47
CA GLU A 194 -2.13 -1.31 23.87
C GLU A 194 -2.69 -0.09 23.10
N THR A 195 -3.02 -0.26 21.82
CA THR A 195 -3.56 0.82 20.99
C THR A 195 -5.01 1.14 21.31
N PHE A 196 -5.84 0.12 21.54
CA PHE A 196 -7.29 0.29 21.65
C PHE A 196 -7.86 0.00 23.06
N GLY A 197 -7.06 -0.52 23.98
CA GLY A 197 -7.53 -0.84 25.36
C GLY A 197 -8.54 -1.97 25.45
N VAL A 198 -8.73 -2.74 24.36
CA VAL A 198 -9.63 -3.90 24.30
C VAL A 198 -8.91 -5.09 23.68
N GLU A 199 -9.32 -6.30 24.04
CA GLU A 199 -8.77 -7.51 23.41
C GLU A 199 -9.25 -7.63 21.96
N ILE A 200 -8.38 -8.12 21.07
CA ILE A 200 -8.70 -8.30 19.66
C ILE A 200 -9.86 -9.28 19.47
N GLU A 201 -9.95 -10.30 20.32
CA GLU A 201 -11.02 -11.30 20.32
C GLU A 201 -12.39 -10.70 20.66
N ALA A 202 -12.44 -9.63 21.43
CA ALA A 202 -13.69 -8.93 21.74
C ALA A 202 -14.29 -8.24 20.51
N VAL A 203 -13.46 -7.92 19.52
CA VAL A 203 -13.89 -7.22 18.28
C VAL A 203 -13.95 -8.18 17.09
N TYR A 204 -12.98 -9.06 16.94
CA TYR A 204 -12.78 -9.92 15.77
C TYR A 204 -12.82 -11.43 16.09
N GLY A 205 -13.29 -11.84 17.27
CA GLY A 205 -13.24 -13.22 17.73
C GLY A 205 -13.90 -14.22 16.77
N GLU A 206 -15.05 -13.88 16.20
CA GLU A 206 -15.73 -14.74 15.21
C GLU A 206 -14.87 -14.95 13.95
N VAL A 207 -14.30 -13.87 13.40
CA VAL A 207 -13.46 -13.93 12.20
C VAL A 207 -12.17 -14.68 12.48
N LEU A 208 -11.55 -14.45 13.64
CA LEU A 208 -10.32 -15.14 14.03
C LEU A 208 -10.56 -16.65 14.19
N ASN A 209 -11.68 -17.04 14.82
CA ASN A 209 -12.05 -18.45 14.96
C ASN A 209 -12.27 -19.12 13.59
N LEU A 210 -12.95 -18.45 12.65
CA LEU A 210 -13.13 -18.96 11.28
C LEU A 210 -11.80 -19.10 10.56
N SER A 211 -10.88 -18.14 10.72
CA SER A 211 -9.54 -18.20 10.11
C SER A 211 -8.70 -19.36 10.66
N LEU A 212 -8.78 -19.64 11.97
CA LEU A 212 -8.05 -20.74 12.60
C LEU A 212 -8.55 -22.14 12.22
N ILE A 213 -9.80 -22.26 11.76
CA ILE A 213 -10.37 -23.54 11.29
C ILE A 213 -9.77 -23.94 9.91
N HIS A 214 -9.25 -22.98 9.16
CA HIS A 214 -8.68 -23.19 7.82
C HIS A 214 -7.14 -23.25 7.80
N ILE A 215 -6.49 -23.16 8.94
CA ILE A 215 -5.06 -23.38 9.12
C ILE A 215 -4.86 -24.78 9.69
#